data_3a003f340f9ba4b26c7213ef41abff23
#
_entry.id   3a003f340f9ba4b26c7213ef41abff23
#
_cell.length_a   1.000
_cell.length_b   1.000
_cell.length_c   1.000
_cell.angle_alpha   90.00
_cell.angle_beta   90.00
_cell.angle_gamma   90.00
#
_symmetry.space_group_name_H-M   'P 1'
#
loop_
_entity.id
_entity.type
_entity.pdbx_description
1 polymer ?
#
loop_
_entity_poly.entity_id
_entity_poly.type
_entity_poly.pdbx_seq_one_letter_code
_entity_poly.pdbx_strand_id
1 'polypeptide(L)'
;MTLIEDSRQQKTKHELKHAYWSEHGVRVFRSKLLVGDYALMPSLAKIVDTKASMAEIAQNIGGSREEHQRFIRELKLAQEVGSKLFVLVENTEGIECIEHVISWHNPREEYSAKCIQGPQLAKAMRTIEGRYGCMFMFCTPEEAAETIIDLLR
;
A
#
# COMPACT_ATOMS: atom_id res chain seq x y z
N MET A 1 22.53 2.13 -1.73
CA MET A 1 21.25 1.38 -1.74
C MET A 1 20.53 1.67 -3.05
N THR A 2 19.92 0.67 -3.67
CA THR A 2 19.19 0.86 -4.93
C THR A 2 17.75 0.36 -4.74
N LEU A 3 16.81 1.29 -4.87
CA LEU A 3 15.37 1.05 -4.82
C LEU A 3 14.85 0.86 -6.25
N ILE A 4 14.06 -0.18 -6.47
CA ILE A 4 13.29 -0.34 -7.71
C ILE A 4 11.94 0.33 -7.48
N GLU A 5 11.57 1.22 -8.39
CA GLU A 5 10.23 1.79 -8.49
C GLU A 5 9.55 1.22 -9.72
N ASP A 6 8.31 0.74 -9.57
CA ASP A 6 7.55 0.22 -10.69
C ASP A 6 7.38 1.29 -11.79
N SER A 7 7.71 0.93 -13.03
CA SER A 7 7.67 1.87 -14.15
C SER A 7 6.26 2.34 -14.52
N ARG A 8 5.20 1.68 -14.02
CA ARG A 8 3.80 2.09 -14.18
C ARG A 8 3.41 3.24 -13.26
N GLN A 9 4.22 3.52 -12.21
CA GLN A 9 4.02 4.68 -11.35
C GLN A 9 4.15 5.98 -12.14
N GLN A 10 3.26 6.95 -11.87
CA GLN A 10 3.33 8.27 -12.52
C GLN A 10 4.52 9.05 -11.98
N LYS A 11 5.42 9.48 -12.87
CA LYS A 11 6.67 10.17 -12.50
C LYS A 11 6.49 11.41 -11.62
N THR A 12 5.36 12.10 -11.76
CA THR A 12 5.12 13.39 -11.10
C THR A 12 4.37 13.29 -9.77
N LYS A 13 3.89 12.11 -9.39
CA LYS A 13 3.08 11.94 -8.16
C LYS A 13 3.90 11.70 -6.88
N HIS A 14 5.20 11.50 -6.99
CA HIS A 14 6.03 11.02 -5.88
C HIS A 14 7.21 11.92 -5.57
N GLU A 15 7.07 13.23 -5.82
CA GLU A 15 8.14 14.22 -5.66
C GLU A 15 8.71 14.25 -4.24
N LEU A 16 7.85 14.18 -3.21
CA LEU A 16 8.30 14.13 -1.81
C LEU A 16 9.17 12.91 -1.53
N LYS A 17 8.76 11.75 -2.01
CA LYS A 17 9.52 10.51 -1.85
C LYS A 17 10.87 10.59 -2.57
N HIS A 18 10.87 11.07 -3.79
CA HIS A 18 12.08 11.22 -4.60
C HIS A 18 13.05 12.24 -4.01
N ALA A 19 12.57 13.35 -3.45
CA ALA A 19 13.39 14.33 -2.75
C ALA A 19 14.08 13.70 -1.54
N TYR A 20 13.33 13.02 -0.69
CA TYR A 20 13.87 12.30 0.47
C TYR A 20 14.95 11.29 0.07
N TRP A 21 14.67 10.44 -0.92
CA TRP A 21 15.62 9.41 -1.36
C TRP A 21 16.89 10.02 -1.96
N SER A 22 16.76 11.11 -2.72
CA SER A 22 17.91 11.83 -3.26
C SER A 22 18.81 12.38 -2.15
N GLU A 23 18.23 13.01 -1.14
CA GLU A 23 18.96 13.57 0.00
C GLU A 23 19.67 12.49 0.83
N HIS A 24 19.09 11.29 0.90
CA HIS A 24 19.63 10.16 1.68
C HIS A 24 20.48 9.20 0.85
N GLY A 25 20.86 9.57 -0.35
CA GLY A 25 21.74 8.77 -1.21
C GLY A 25 21.15 7.44 -1.70
N VAL A 26 19.81 7.34 -1.74
CA VAL A 26 19.11 6.20 -2.31
C VAL A 26 18.97 6.40 -3.81
N ARG A 27 19.52 5.47 -4.58
CA ARG A 27 19.34 5.47 -6.04
C ARG A 27 18.03 4.81 -6.41
N VAL A 28 17.22 5.49 -7.21
CA VAL A 28 15.95 4.96 -7.71
C VAL A 28 16.13 4.47 -9.13
N PHE A 29 15.81 3.21 -9.36
CA PHE A 29 15.83 2.59 -10.68
C PHE A 29 14.40 2.21 -11.08
N ARG A 30 13.95 2.71 -12.22
CA ARG A 30 12.60 2.43 -12.70
C ARG A 30 12.58 1.19 -13.56
N SER A 31 11.82 0.18 -13.13
CA SER A 31 11.64 -1.08 -13.84
C SER A 31 10.26 -1.63 -13.54
N LYS A 32 9.71 -2.44 -14.45
CA LYS A 32 8.44 -3.11 -14.21
C LYS A 32 8.62 -4.17 -13.12
N LEU A 33 7.89 -4.03 -12.04
CA LEU A 33 7.75 -5.06 -11.02
C LEU A 33 6.58 -6.01 -11.38
N LEU A 34 6.68 -7.24 -10.94
CA LEU A 34 5.63 -8.22 -11.12
C LEU A 34 4.39 -7.85 -10.28
N VAL A 35 4.64 -7.36 -9.07
CA VAL A 35 3.62 -6.91 -8.12
C VAL A 35 4.17 -5.76 -7.29
N GLY A 36 3.28 -4.88 -6.82
CA GLY A 36 3.60 -3.74 -5.97
C GLY A 36 4.34 -2.60 -6.69
N ASP A 37 4.77 -1.63 -5.91
CA ASP A 37 5.34 -0.37 -6.39
C ASP A 37 6.84 -0.24 -6.16
N TYR A 38 7.34 -0.83 -5.07
CA TYR A 38 8.73 -0.65 -4.63
C TYR A 38 9.34 -1.96 -4.12
N ALA A 39 10.63 -2.15 -4.45
CA ALA A 39 11.46 -3.25 -3.93
C ALA A 39 12.92 -2.81 -3.80
N LEU A 40 13.71 -3.46 -2.94
CA LEU A 40 15.15 -3.21 -2.82
C LEU A 40 15.95 -4.23 -3.61
N MET A 41 16.93 -3.76 -4.39
CA MET A 41 17.91 -4.66 -5.01
C MET A 41 18.93 -5.16 -3.97
N PRO A 42 19.41 -6.39 -4.12
CA PRO A 42 19.13 -7.34 -5.19
C PRO A 42 17.94 -8.27 -4.91
N SER A 43 17.26 -8.12 -3.78
CA SER A 43 16.23 -9.07 -3.32
C SER A 43 14.83 -8.52 -3.56
N LEU A 44 13.98 -9.34 -4.15
CA LEU A 44 12.54 -9.08 -4.26
C LEU A 44 11.72 -9.81 -3.18
N ALA A 45 12.38 -10.24 -2.10
CA ALA A 45 11.71 -10.97 -1.01
C ALA A 45 10.69 -10.10 -0.24
N LYS A 46 10.88 -8.79 -0.28
CA LYS A 46 9.97 -7.80 0.30
C LYS A 46 9.54 -6.80 -0.77
N ILE A 47 8.28 -6.50 -0.82
CA ILE A 47 7.68 -5.55 -1.77
C ILE A 47 6.72 -4.64 -1.02
N VAL A 48 6.70 -3.37 -1.39
CA VAL A 48 5.71 -2.40 -0.90
C VAL A 48 4.79 -2.00 -2.03
N ASP A 49 3.49 -2.07 -1.78
CA ASP A 49 2.43 -1.51 -2.60
C ASP A 49 1.82 -0.31 -1.85
N THR A 50 1.78 0.85 -2.47
CA THR A 50 1.34 2.09 -1.82
C THR A 50 -0.10 2.44 -2.20
N LYS A 51 -0.84 2.94 -1.22
CA LYS A 51 -2.19 3.50 -1.40
C LYS A 51 -2.16 4.97 -0.94
N ALA A 52 -2.65 5.86 -1.77
CA ALA A 52 -2.57 7.30 -1.54
C ALA A 52 -3.55 7.80 -0.46
N SER A 53 -4.50 6.96 -0.03
CA SER A 53 -5.51 7.33 0.96
C SER A 53 -6.22 6.12 1.56
N MET A 54 -6.90 6.35 2.69
CA MET A 54 -7.82 5.35 3.26
C MET A 54 -8.98 5.04 2.31
N ALA A 55 -9.47 6.04 1.59
CA ALA A 55 -10.55 5.85 0.61
C ALA A 55 -10.14 4.91 -0.53
N GLU A 56 -8.87 4.98 -0.97
CA GLU A 56 -8.35 4.10 -2.02
C GLU A 56 -8.33 2.64 -1.57
N ILE A 57 -7.75 2.34 -0.39
CA ILE A 57 -7.73 0.96 0.11
C ILE A 57 -9.14 0.43 0.42
N ALA A 58 -10.02 1.29 0.95
CA ALA A 58 -11.42 0.93 1.17
C ALA A 58 -12.12 0.55 -0.14
N GLN A 59 -11.83 1.25 -1.22
CA GLN A 59 -12.35 0.95 -2.55
C GLN A 59 -11.76 -0.34 -3.14
N ASN A 60 -10.47 -0.60 -2.95
CA ASN A 60 -9.85 -1.85 -3.38
C ASN A 60 -10.45 -3.07 -2.66
N ILE A 61 -10.76 -2.95 -1.38
CA ILE A 61 -11.30 -4.04 -0.56
C ILE A 61 -12.82 -4.17 -0.71
N GLY A 62 -13.55 -3.06 -0.59
CA GLY A 62 -15.01 -3.02 -0.50
C GLY A 62 -15.73 -2.34 -1.65
N GLY A 63 -15.04 -1.99 -2.73
CA GLY A 63 -15.61 -1.37 -3.92
C GLY A 63 -16.31 -2.36 -4.85
N SER A 64 -16.21 -2.13 -6.16
CA SER A 64 -16.77 -3.04 -7.14
C SER A 64 -16.12 -4.43 -7.06
N ARG A 65 -16.83 -5.44 -7.59
CA ARG A 65 -16.28 -6.80 -7.68
C ARG A 65 -14.97 -6.83 -8.47
N GLU A 66 -14.86 -6.03 -9.51
CA GLU A 66 -13.66 -5.95 -10.35
C GLU A 66 -12.46 -5.37 -9.60
N GLU A 67 -12.67 -4.30 -8.84
CA GLU A 67 -11.64 -3.67 -8.01
C GLU A 67 -11.15 -4.62 -6.93
N HIS A 68 -12.07 -5.28 -6.25
CA HIS A 68 -11.75 -6.28 -5.24
C HIS A 68 -10.96 -7.46 -5.84
N GLN A 69 -11.41 -8.02 -6.96
CA GLN A 69 -10.72 -9.12 -7.62
C GLN A 69 -9.32 -8.74 -8.12
N ARG A 70 -9.13 -7.51 -8.59
CA ARG A 70 -7.82 -6.99 -8.99
C ARG A 70 -6.86 -6.95 -7.82
N PHE A 71 -7.32 -6.40 -6.69
CA PHE A 71 -6.53 -6.34 -5.47
C PHE A 71 -6.15 -7.74 -4.95
N ILE A 72 -7.11 -8.66 -4.89
CA ILE A 72 -6.86 -10.04 -4.47
C ILE A 72 -5.87 -10.76 -5.40
N ARG A 73 -5.93 -10.53 -6.71
CA ARG A 73 -4.94 -11.09 -7.64
C ARG A 73 -3.52 -10.65 -7.35
N GLU A 74 -3.31 -9.39 -6.98
CA GLU A 74 -2.00 -8.89 -6.58
C GLU A 74 -1.49 -9.58 -5.31
N LEU A 75 -2.36 -9.74 -4.31
CA LEU A 75 -2.02 -10.45 -3.08
C LEU A 75 -1.63 -11.92 -3.34
N LYS A 76 -2.40 -12.61 -4.17
CA LYS A 76 -2.12 -14.00 -4.57
C LYS A 76 -0.80 -14.11 -5.32
N LEU A 77 -0.53 -13.18 -6.24
CA LEU A 77 0.70 -13.17 -7.03
C LEU A 77 1.92 -12.98 -6.12
N ALA A 78 1.87 -12.05 -5.18
CA ALA A 78 2.94 -11.85 -4.20
C ALA A 78 3.21 -13.15 -3.41
N GLN A 79 2.16 -13.82 -2.97
CA GLN A 79 2.25 -15.08 -2.25
C GLN A 79 2.86 -16.20 -3.11
N GLU A 80 2.44 -16.32 -4.36
CA GLU A 80 2.97 -17.33 -5.32
C GLU A 80 4.46 -17.15 -5.60
N VAL A 81 4.94 -15.91 -5.73
CA VAL A 81 6.36 -15.63 -5.97
C VAL A 81 7.19 -15.61 -4.68
N GLY A 82 6.56 -15.83 -3.54
CA GLY A 82 7.25 -15.92 -2.24
C GLY A 82 7.71 -14.57 -1.69
N SER A 83 7.12 -13.47 -2.15
CA SER A 83 7.44 -12.13 -1.66
C SER A 83 6.52 -11.72 -0.51
N LYS A 84 7.10 -11.15 0.54
CA LYS A 84 6.34 -10.49 1.60
C LYS A 84 5.83 -9.15 1.09
N LEU A 85 4.52 -9.02 0.97
CA LEU A 85 3.89 -7.78 0.52
C LEU A 85 3.46 -6.93 1.71
N PHE A 86 3.91 -5.68 1.72
CA PHE A 86 3.43 -4.63 2.61
C PHE A 86 2.51 -3.70 1.82
N VAL A 87 1.28 -3.56 2.25
CA VAL A 87 0.34 -2.57 1.69
C VAL A 87 0.42 -1.33 2.57
N LEU A 88 1.12 -0.31 2.09
CA LEU A 88 1.37 0.93 2.83
C LEU A 88 0.31 1.97 2.46
N VAL A 89 -0.52 2.31 3.43
CA VAL A 89 -1.60 3.28 3.28
C VAL A 89 -1.14 4.63 3.81
N GLU A 90 -0.99 5.60 2.90
CA GLU A 90 -0.70 6.98 3.26
C GLU A 90 -1.99 7.68 3.66
N ASN A 91 -2.00 8.36 4.80
CA ASN A 91 -3.17 9.11 5.25
C ASN A 91 -2.80 10.30 6.13
N THR A 92 -3.69 11.27 6.20
CA THR A 92 -3.58 12.47 7.05
C THR A 92 -4.65 12.47 8.16
N GLU A 93 -5.26 11.32 8.41
CA GLU A 93 -6.40 11.16 9.33
C GLU A 93 -6.00 10.55 10.68
N GLY A 94 -4.69 10.39 10.93
CA GLY A 94 -4.16 9.84 12.19
C GLY A 94 -4.30 8.33 12.33
N ILE A 95 -4.50 7.61 11.23
CA ILE A 95 -4.59 6.14 11.21
C ILE A 95 -3.17 5.57 11.13
N GLU A 96 -2.77 4.84 12.18
CA GLU A 96 -1.43 4.28 12.33
C GLU A 96 -1.44 2.74 12.42
N CYS A 97 -2.61 2.13 12.64
CA CYS A 97 -2.77 0.69 12.77
C CYS A 97 -4.20 0.26 12.39
N ILE A 98 -4.43 -1.04 12.23
CA ILE A 98 -5.76 -1.58 11.88
C ILE A 98 -6.80 -1.22 12.95
N GLU A 99 -6.43 -1.17 14.22
CA GLU A 99 -7.34 -0.78 15.31
C GLU A 99 -7.90 0.64 15.10
N HIS A 100 -7.11 1.57 14.59
CA HIS A 100 -7.58 2.92 14.26
C HIS A 100 -8.59 2.94 13.11
N VAL A 101 -8.53 1.95 12.20
CA VAL A 101 -9.46 1.85 11.07
C VAL A 101 -10.90 1.64 11.53
N ILE A 102 -11.11 1.03 12.70
CA ILE A 102 -12.46 0.80 13.27
C ILE A 102 -13.24 2.11 13.39
N SER A 103 -12.58 3.21 13.74
CA SER A 103 -13.18 4.53 13.91
C SER A 103 -13.18 5.39 12.63
N TRP A 104 -12.67 4.84 11.53
CA TRP A 104 -12.59 5.58 10.27
C TRP A 104 -13.97 5.77 9.62
N HIS A 105 -14.23 6.99 9.15
CA HIS A 105 -15.42 7.37 8.41
C HIS A 105 -15.13 7.34 6.90
N ASN A 106 -15.88 6.51 6.17
CA ASN A 106 -15.75 6.48 4.72
C ASN A 106 -16.43 7.70 4.09
N PRO A 107 -15.72 8.61 3.41
CA PRO A 107 -16.31 9.79 2.80
C PRO A 107 -17.33 9.46 1.71
N ARG A 108 -17.30 8.26 1.14
CA ARG A 108 -18.32 7.81 0.17
C ARG A 108 -19.69 7.56 0.77
N GLU A 109 -19.83 7.54 2.09
CA GLU A 109 -21.10 7.39 2.78
C GLU A 109 -22.13 8.44 2.33
N GLU A 110 -21.68 9.66 2.00
CA GLU A 110 -22.52 10.74 1.46
C GLU A 110 -23.18 10.38 0.13
N TYR A 111 -22.56 9.49 -0.66
CA TYR A 111 -23.00 9.12 -2.01
C TYR A 111 -23.54 7.69 -2.08
N SER A 112 -23.14 6.82 -1.17
CA SER A 112 -23.50 5.41 -1.18
C SER A 112 -23.61 4.86 0.23
N ALA A 113 -24.83 4.54 0.66
CA ALA A 113 -25.09 3.89 1.95
C ALA A 113 -24.50 2.48 2.06
N LYS A 114 -24.08 1.88 0.93
CA LYS A 114 -23.53 0.51 0.87
C LYS A 114 -21.99 0.49 0.89
N CYS A 115 -21.32 1.63 1.00
CA CYS A 115 -19.87 1.66 1.06
C CYS A 115 -19.37 0.99 2.35
N ILE A 116 -18.18 0.38 2.28
CA ILE A 116 -17.58 -0.29 3.43
C ILE A 116 -17.25 0.72 4.53
N GLN A 117 -17.63 0.41 5.77
CA GLN A 117 -17.38 1.24 6.95
C GLN A 117 -16.14 0.76 7.71
N GLY A 118 -15.65 1.61 8.62
CA GLY A 118 -14.43 1.34 9.40
C GLY A 118 -14.36 -0.03 10.05
N PRO A 119 -15.38 -0.46 10.84
CA PRO A 119 -15.37 -1.79 11.47
C PRO A 119 -15.28 -2.95 10.48
N GLN A 120 -16.00 -2.85 9.37
CA GLN A 120 -15.98 -3.87 8.30
C GLN A 120 -14.64 -3.88 7.57
N LEU A 121 -14.08 -2.70 7.30
CA LEU A 121 -12.77 -2.56 6.65
C LEU A 121 -11.66 -3.16 7.51
N ALA A 122 -11.64 -2.83 8.80
CA ALA A 122 -10.67 -3.40 9.74
C ALA A 122 -10.75 -4.92 9.81
N LYS A 123 -11.96 -5.48 9.88
CA LYS A 123 -12.18 -6.93 9.86
C LYS A 123 -11.68 -7.57 8.56
N ALA A 124 -11.98 -6.94 7.42
CA ALA A 124 -11.52 -7.42 6.11
C ALA A 124 -10.00 -7.39 6.01
N MET A 125 -9.34 -6.32 6.49
CA MET A 125 -7.88 -6.22 6.52
C MET A 125 -7.25 -7.37 7.31
N ARG A 126 -7.77 -7.68 8.49
CA ARG A 126 -7.27 -8.79 9.33
C ARG A 126 -7.45 -10.14 8.65
N THR A 127 -8.60 -10.37 8.01
CA THR A 127 -8.86 -11.58 7.24
C THR A 127 -7.88 -11.72 6.07
N ILE A 128 -7.62 -10.64 5.36
CA ILE A 128 -6.69 -10.58 4.23
C ILE A 128 -5.25 -10.88 4.69
N GLU A 129 -4.81 -10.26 5.78
CA GLU A 129 -3.48 -10.56 6.36
C GLU A 129 -3.32 -12.05 6.70
N GLY A 130 -4.32 -12.61 7.35
CA GLY A 130 -4.31 -14.03 7.72
C GLY A 130 -4.32 -14.98 6.53
N ARG A 131 -5.02 -14.62 5.46
CA ARG A 131 -5.18 -15.47 4.27
C ARG A 131 -4.01 -15.37 3.30
N TYR A 132 -3.48 -14.18 3.07
CA TYR A 132 -2.47 -13.93 2.03
C TYR A 132 -1.08 -13.64 2.59
N GLY A 133 -0.93 -13.51 3.90
CA GLY A 133 0.36 -13.23 4.53
C GLY A 133 0.93 -11.83 4.24
N CYS A 134 0.14 -10.92 3.69
CA CYS A 134 0.52 -9.51 3.56
C CYS A 134 0.40 -8.78 4.90
N MET A 135 0.90 -7.55 4.97
CA MET A 135 0.73 -6.66 6.12
C MET A 135 0.24 -5.30 5.67
N PHE A 136 -0.79 -4.80 6.34
CA PHE A 136 -1.22 -3.40 6.19
C PHE A 136 -0.40 -2.52 7.13
N MET A 137 0.23 -1.51 6.54
CA MET A 137 1.03 -0.51 7.24
C MET A 137 0.46 0.88 6.95
N PHE A 138 0.64 1.80 7.87
CA PHE A 138 0.05 3.13 7.78
C PHE A 138 1.11 4.18 8.10
N CYS A 139 1.09 5.29 7.35
CA CYS A 139 1.99 6.42 7.58
C CYS A 139 1.37 7.71 7.02
N THR A 140 1.98 8.84 7.34
CA THR A 140 1.67 10.09 6.64
C THR A 140 2.39 10.13 5.29
N PRO A 141 1.96 10.99 4.35
CA PRO A 141 2.68 11.17 3.08
C PRO A 141 4.14 11.60 3.26
N GLU A 142 4.44 12.38 4.29
CA GLU A 142 5.79 12.85 4.62
C GLU A 142 6.70 11.72 5.11
N GLU A 143 6.15 10.76 5.83
CA GLU A 143 6.88 9.59 6.37
C GLU A 143 7.06 8.48 5.34
N ALA A 144 6.31 8.50 4.25
CA ALA A 144 6.20 7.37 3.33
C ALA A 144 7.55 6.93 2.74
N ALA A 145 8.41 7.87 2.38
CA ALA A 145 9.71 7.56 1.77
C ALA A 145 10.62 6.78 2.72
N GLU A 146 10.70 7.20 3.97
CA GLU A 146 11.47 6.53 5.02
C GLU A 146 10.86 5.16 5.34
N THR A 147 9.54 5.14 5.56
CA THR A 147 8.80 3.92 5.88
C THR A 147 8.99 2.84 4.80
N ILE A 148 8.96 3.20 3.52
CA ILE A 148 9.21 2.27 2.41
C ILE A 148 10.59 1.62 2.56
N ILE A 149 11.62 2.41 2.82
CA ILE A 149 12.98 1.90 2.99
C ILE A 149 13.08 0.96 4.20
N ASP A 150 12.46 1.33 5.31
CA ASP A 150 12.50 0.53 6.54
C ASP A 150 11.75 -0.81 6.38
N LEU A 151 10.62 -0.82 5.71
CA LEU A 151 9.88 -2.05 5.41
C LEU A 151 10.66 -3.00 4.48
N LEU A 152 11.42 -2.45 3.55
CA LEU A 152 12.17 -3.22 2.56
C LEU A 152 13.52 -3.74 3.07
N ARG A 153 14.09 -3.14 4.11
CA ARG A 153 15.31 -3.63 4.78
C ARG A 153 15.03 -4.90 5.57
#